data_103ca5078824c9006b835a0f63aac9f5
#
_entry.id   103ca5078824c9006b835a0f63aac9f5
#
_cell.length_a   1.000
_cell.length_b   1.000
_cell.length_c   1.000
_cell.angle_alpha   90.00
_cell.angle_beta   90.00
_cell.angle_gamma   90.00
#
_symmetry.space_group_name_H-M   'P 1'
#
loop_
_entity.id
_entity.type
_entity.pdbx_description
1 polymer ?
#
loop_
_entity_poly.entity_id
_entity_poly.type
_entity_poly.pdbx_seq_one_letter_code
_entity_poly.pdbx_strand_id
1 'polypeptide(L)'
;MGASTTSSELRSRSVKIIRAGQSPEGGYVASPTFPPYAFSWLRDGSFIADAMSRVGEVESTEAFFDWVARIVEAGLGFEARYTLDGRLDPTEWPQRQHDGWGLWLWAVRTHCERHERPHRWRDAATRAARHLETVREQPCVDWWEERTGVHAATLACIAAGLGDELDLSVAERRLDASLLVLPFLGFSPVDVSALVSPGGGVHRHQEDTFYGGGEWLLLTAMLGLAEPERGRDCLDWIAAHATPGRELPEQSQDHLLAPAMFDHWVAKWGPPPSPLLWAHAMFLTLAHELEARS
;
A
#
# COMPACT_ATOMS: atom_id res chain seq x y z
N MET A 1 -17.90 12.56 22.51
CA MET A 1 -18.86 11.86 21.63
C MET A 1 -18.64 12.12 20.12
N GLY A 2 -18.08 13.25 19.68
CA GLY A 2 -17.91 13.54 18.24
C GLY A 2 -16.86 12.71 17.49
N ALA A 3 -15.70 12.42 18.07
CA ALA A 3 -14.60 11.73 17.38
C ALA A 3 -14.91 10.25 17.03
N SER A 4 -15.63 9.54 17.90
CA SER A 4 -16.02 8.13 17.68
C SER A 4 -17.00 7.97 16.50
N THR A 5 -17.93 8.92 16.32
CA THR A 5 -18.91 8.90 15.22
C THR A 5 -18.23 9.17 13.87
N THR A 6 -17.29 10.11 13.84
CA THR A 6 -16.54 10.49 12.62
C THR A 6 -15.69 9.33 12.10
N SER A 7 -14.99 8.60 12.99
CA SER A 7 -14.17 7.44 12.62
C SER A 7 -15.03 6.28 12.07
N SER A 8 -16.18 5.98 12.70
CA SER A 8 -17.10 4.92 12.24
C SER A 8 -17.69 5.22 10.85
N GLU A 9 -18.06 6.48 10.60
CA GLU A 9 -18.56 6.91 9.29
C GLU A 9 -17.47 6.83 8.21
N LEU A 10 -16.24 7.24 8.52
CA LEU A 10 -15.12 7.15 7.60
C LEU A 10 -14.77 5.69 7.28
N ARG A 11 -14.85 4.77 8.27
CA ARG A 11 -14.68 3.32 8.01
C ARG A 11 -15.71 2.79 7.02
N SER A 12 -16.99 3.05 7.26
CA SER A 12 -18.05 2.62 6.34
C SER A 12 -17.88 3.23 4.95
N ARG A 13 -17.44 4.47 4.88
CA ARG A 13 -17.17 5.15 3.60
C ARG A 13 -15.96 4.54 2.89
N SER A 14 -14.87 4.23 3.62
CA SER A 14 -13.66 3.61 3.07
C SER A 14 -13.95 2.26 2.42
N VAL A 15 -14.72 1.38 3.09
CA VAL A 15 -15.16 0.11 2.49
C VAL A 15 -15.93 0.33 1.19
N LYS A 16 -16.87 1.29 1.17
CA LYS A 16 -17.64 1.61 -0.04
C LYS A 16 -16.78 2.14 -1.17
N ILE A 17 -15.79 2.99 -0.87
CA ILE A 17 -14.85 3.54 -1.87
C ILE A 17 -14.00 2.42 -2.46
N ILE A 18 -13.44 1.53 -1.62
CA ILE A 18 -12.65 0.40 -2.08
C ILE A 18 -13.48 -0.53 -2.97
N ARG A 19 -14.70 -0.88 -2.55
CA ARG A 19 -15.61 -1.72 -3.38
C ARG A 19 -15.97 -1.07 -4.70
N ALA A 20 -16.21 0.24 -4.72
CA ALA A 20 -16.49 0.98 -5.94
C ALA A 20 -15.28 1.08 -6.89
N GLY A 21 -14.06 1.02 -6.34
CA GLY A 21 -12.81 1.02 -7.10
C GLY A 21 -12.33 -0.38 -7.52
N GLN A 22 -13.09 -1.43 -7.23
CA GLN A 22 -12.78 -2.80 -7.71
C GLN A 22 -13.46 -3.07 -9.04
N SER A 23 -12.71 -3.54 -10.02
CA SER A 23 -13.26 -3.93 -11.32
C SER A 23 -14.10 -5.21 -11.21
N PRO A 24 -14.99 -5.48 -12.17
CA PRO A 24 -15.72 -6.76 -12.24
C PRO A 24 -14.78 -7.97 -12.31
N GLU A 25 -13.60 -7.80 -12.86
CA GLU A 25 -12.55 -8.83 -12.96
C GLU A 25 -11.80 -9.03 -11.64
N GLY A 26 -11.88 -8.09 -10.68
CA GLY A 26 -11.31 -8.19 -9.35
C GLY A 26 -10.14 -7.25 -9.05
N GLY A 27 -9.54 -6.59 -10.05
CA GLY A 27 -8.46 -5.64 -9.86
C GLY A 27 -8.90 -4.39 -9.09
N TYR A 28 -8.13 -3.92 -8.11
CA TYR A 28 -8.38 -2.65 -7.43
C TYR A 28 -7.66 -1.53 -8.16
N VAL A 29 -8.37 -0.47 -8.54
CA VAL A 29 -7.74 0.75 -9.06
C VAL A 29 -6.96 1.47 -7.97
N ALA A 30 -5.78 2.01 -8.28
CA ALA A 30 -5.05 2.80 -7.28
C ALA A 30 -5.80 4.11 -6.96
N SER A 31 -6.22 4.86 -7.99
CA SER A 31 -7.11 6.01 -7.84
C SER A 31 -8.02 6.17 -9.08
N PRO A 32 -9.35 6.22 -8.91
CA PRO A 32 -10.28 6.32 -10.02
C PRO A 32 -10.35 7.72 -10.66
N THR A 33 -9.84 8.73 -9.97
CA THR A 33 -9.93 10.15 -10.38
C THR A 33 -8.64 10.67 -10.99
N PHE A 34 -7.56 9.86 -11.00
CA PHE A 34 -6.25 10.28 -11.45
C PHE A 34 -5.76 9.36 -12.59
N PRO A 35 -5.77 9.81 -13.86
CA PRO A 35 -5.49 8.95 -15.01
C PRO A 35 -4.21 8.14 -14.94
N PRO A 36 -3.05 8.65 -14.45
CA PRO A 36 -1.85 7.85 -14.29
C PRO A 36 -2.02 6.66 -13.32
N TYR A 37 -3.03 6.71 -12.43
CA TYR A 37 -3.34 5.70 -11.43
C TYR A 37 -4.58 4.87 -11.77
N ALA A 38 -5.06 4.92 -13.01
CA ALA A 38 -6.17 4.10 -13.49
C ALA A 38 -5.80 2.61 -13.72
N PHE A 39 -4.81 2.11 -13.00
CA PHE A 39 -4.27 0.76 -13.05
C PHE A 39 -4.34 0.08 -11.67
N SER A 40 -4.10 -1.21 -11.64
CA SER A 40 -3.98 -1.99 -10.40
C SER A 40 -2.51 -2.36 -10.15
N TRP A 41 -1.89 -1.77 -9.13
CA TRP A 41 -0.58 -2.18 -8.64
C TRP A 41 -0.72 -3.39 -7.71
N LEU A 42 0.19 -4.36 -7.83
CA LEU A 42 0.18 -5.54 -6.96
C LEU A 42 0.44 -5.16 -5.50
N ARG A 43 1.30 -4.19 -5.23
CA ARG A 43 1.55 -3.64 -3.89
C ARG A 43 0.28 -3.08 -3.28
N ASP A 44 -0.32 -2.08 -3.92
CA ASP A 44 -1.55 -1.41 -3.47
C ASP A 44 -2.67 -2.41 -3.28
N GLY A 45 -2.92 -3.25 -4.29
CA GLY A 45 -3.96 -4.25 -4.27
C GLY A 45 -3.80 -5.28 -3.15
N SER A 46 -2.57 -5.64 -2.79
CA SER A 46 -2.30 -6.57 -1.70
C SER A 46 -2.60 -5.96 -0.33
N PHE A 47 -2.23 -4.70 -0.08
CA PHE A 47 -2.62 -3.98 1.13
C PHE A 47 -4.14 -3.77 1.20
N ILE A 48 -4.78 -3.43 0.07
CA ILE A 48 -6.23 -3.28 0.00
C ILE A 48 -6.92 -4.62 0.31
N ALA A 49 -6.46 -5.72 -0.27
CA ALA A 49 -7.00 -7.05 -0.03
C ALA A 49 -6.86 -7.48 1.43
N ASP A 50 -5.70 -7.23 2.08
CA ASP A 50 -5.51 -7.52 3.51
C ASP A 50 -6.46 -6.68 4.38
N ALA A 51 -6.59 -5.38 4.11
CA ALA A 51 -7.51 -4.51 4.83
C ALA A 51 -8.97 -4.97 4.70
N MET A 52 -9.40 -5.31 3.48
CA MET A 52 -10.75 -5.82 3.22
C MET A 52 -10.98 -7.18 3.89
N SER A 53 -9.97 -8.06 3.89
CA SER A 53 -10.00 -9.32 4.63
C SER A 53 -10.20 -9.11 6.13
N ARG A 54 -9.51 -8.13 6.75
CA ARG A 54 -9.62 -7.79 8.18
C ARG A 54 -11.02 -7.33 8.57
N VAL A 55 -11.67 -6.57 7.69
CA VAL A 55 -13.03 -6.04 7.94
C VAL A 55 -14.16 -6.96 7.47
N GLY A 56 -13.83 -8.20 7.07
CA GLY A 56 -14.80 -9.23 6.70
C GLY A 56 -15.33 -9.17 5.26
N GLU A 57 -14.74 -8.35 4.40
CA GLU A 57 -15.07 -8.23 2.97
C GLU A 57 -14.41 -9.35 2.14
N VAL A 58 -14.69 -10.60 2.52
CA VAL A 58 -14.05 -11.82 2.01
C VAL A 58 -14.19 -11.94 0.48
N GLU A 59 -15.37 -11.70 -0.06
CA GLU A 59 -15.65 -11.83 -1.51
C GLU A 59 -14.80 -10.85 -2.32
N SER A 60 -14.68 -9.60 -1.86
CA SER A 60 -13.84 -8.58 -2.52
C SER A 60 -12.37 -8.97 -2.49
N THR A 61 -11.89 -9.45 -1.34
CA THR A 61 -10.51 -9.94 -1.16
C THR A 61 -10.21 -11.10 -2.11
N GLU A 62 -11.07 -12.13 -2.12
CA GLU A 62 -10.88 -13.32 -2.94
C GLU A 62 -10.96 -13.01 -4.44
N ALA A 63 -11.81 -12.05 -4.85
CA ALA A 63 -11.88 -11.59 -6.24
C ALA A 63 -10.54 -11.00 -6.72
N PHE A 64 -9.86 -10.21 -5.87
CA PHE A 64 -8.53 -9.71 -6.19
C PHE A 64 -7.50 -10.84 -6.30
N PHE A 65 -7.51 -11.81 -5.38
CA PHE A 65 -6.59 -12.94 -5.47
C PHE A 65 -6.82 -13.80 -6.71
N ASP A 66 -8.08 -14.00 -7.10
CA ASP A 66 -8.46 -14.68 -8.34
C ASP A 66 -7.97 -13.90 -9.58
N TRP A 67 -8.06 -12.56 -9.54
CA TRP A 67 -7.57 -11.69 -10.60
C TRP A 67 -6.04 -11.84 -10.78
N VAL A 68 -5.25 -11.78 -9.70
CA VAL A 68 -3.80 -12.00 -9.74
C VAL A 68 -3.45 -13.40 -10.23
N ALA A 69 -4.15 -14.43 -9.72
CA ALA A 69 -3.91 -15.81 -10.15
C ALA A 69 -4.09 -15.99 -11.66
N ARG A 70 -5.15 -15.39 -12.25
CA ARG A 70 -5.36 -15.41 -13.71
C ARG A 70 -4.22 -14.76 -14.49
N ILE A 71 -3.65 -13.66 -13.99
CA ILE A 71 -2.48 -12.99 -14.61
C ILE A 71 -1.27 -13.94 -14.63
N VAL A 72 -0.99 -14.62 -13.51
CA VAL A 72 0.11 -15.58 -13.40
C VAL A 72 -0.12 -16.79 -14.31
N GLU A 73 -1.34 -17.32 -14.36
CA GLU A 73 -1.72 -18.45 -15.19
C GLU A 73 -1.65 -18.14 -16.67
N ALA A 74 -2.01 -16.92 -17.07
CA ALA A 74 -1.89 -16.43 -18.44
C ALA A 74 -0.44 -16.16 -18.88
N GLY A 75 0.54 -16.22 -17.95
CA GLY A 75 1.94 -16.01 -18.26
C GLY A 75 2.29 -14.58 -18.67
N LEU A 76 1.57 -13.58 -18.16
CA LEU A 76 1.75 -12.18 -18.51
C LEU A 76 2.97 -11.50 -17.84
N GLY A 77 3.86 -12.29 -17.20
CA GLY A 77 5.03 -11.79 -16.50
C GLY A 77 4.73 -11.43 -15.04
N PHE A 78 5.71 -10.79 -14.40
CA PHE A 78 5.66 -10.37 -12.99
C PHE A 78 5.92 -8.87 -12.90
N GLU A 79 4.99 -8.10 -13.48
CA GLU A 79 5.07 -6.65 -13.56
C GLU A 79 4.57 -5.97 -12.26
N ALA A 80 4.85 -4.67 -12.10
CA ALA A 80 4.40 -3.90 -10.95
C ALA A 80 2.90 -3.66 -10.97
N ARG A 81 2.34 -3.38 -12.16
CA ARG A 81 0.92 -3.06 -12.35
C ARG A 81 0.35 -3.63 -13.64
N TYR A 82 -0.95 -3.73 -13.65
CA TYR A 82 -1.74 -4.21 -14.79
C TYR A 82 -2.95 -3.33 -15.00
N THR A 83 -3.55 -3.41 -16.19
CA THR A 83 -4.88 -2.84 -16.42
C THR A 83 -5.91 -3.54 -15.53
N LEU A 84 -7.04 -2.90 -15.24
CA LEU A 84 -8.05 -3.46 -14.33
C LEU A 84 -8.66 -4.78 -14.82
N ASP A 85 -8.64 -5.03 -16.12
CA ASP A 85 -9.04 -6.29 -16.74
C ASP A 85 -7.90 -7.34 -16.81
N GLY A 86 -6.76 -7.08 -16.16
CA GLY A 86 -5.66 -8.04 -15.98
C GLY A 86 -4.72 -8.16 -17.17
N ARG A 87 -4.67 -7.17 -18.08
CA ARG A 87 -3.71 -7.15 -19.19
C ARG A 87 -2.47 -6.33 -18.79
N LEU A 88 -1.39 -6.52 -19.55
CA LEU A 88 -0.17 -5.71 -19.40
C LEU A 88 -0.48 -4.22 -19.56
N ASP A 89 0.20 -3.39 -18.77
CA ASP A 89 0.19 -1.94 -18.94
C ASP A 89 0.78 -1.57 -20.30
N PRO A 90 0.03 -0.85 -21.14
CA PRO A 90 0.52 -0.43 -22.47
C PRO A 90 1.43 0.79 -22.44
N THR A 91 1.72 1.34 -21.25
CA THR A 91 2.51 2.56 -21.08
C THR A 91 3.98 2.24 -20.76
N GLU A 92 4.85 3.26 -20.84
CA GLU A 92 6.26 3.15 -20.46
C GLU A 92 6.48 3.37 -18.93
N TRP A 93 5.66 2.74 -18.11
CA TRP A 93 5.79 2.84 -16.64
C TRP A 93 6.87 1.87 -16.12
N PRO A 94 7.63 2.24 -15.07
CA PRO A 94 8.62 1.34 -14.46
C PRO A 94 7.97 0.06 -13.90
N GLN A 95 8.20 -1.09 -14.54
CA GLN A 95 7.51 -2.35 -14.20
C GLN A 95 8.30 -3.27 -13.27
N ARG A 96 9.62 -3.10 -13.17
CA ARG A 96 10.44 -3.98 -12.34
C ARG A 96 10.32 -3.61 -10.87
N GLN A 97 9.30 -4.16 -10.20
CA GLN A 97 9.09 -4.05 -8.75
C GLN A 97 8.71 -5.43 -8.22
N HIS A 98 9.37 -5.90 -7.17
CA HIS A 98 9.19 -7.26 -6.65
C HIS A 98 8.38 -7.32 -5.36
N ASP A 99 8.22 -6.19 -4.68
CA ASP A 99 7.50 -6.04 -3.42
C ASP A 99 6.03 -6.48 -3.50
N GLY A 100 5.32 -6.07 -4.56
CA GLY A 100 3.90 -6.39 -4.74
C GLY A 100 3.64 -7.90 -4.82
N TRP A 101 4.55 -8.66 -5.42
CA TRP A 101 4.44 -10.12 -5.51
C TRP A 101 4.67 -10.81 -4.17
N GLY A 102 5.63 -10.30 -3.38
CA GLY A 102 5.84 -10.76 -2.01
C GLY A 102 4.62 -10.46 -1.11
N LEU A 103 4.10 -9.24 -1.21
CA LEU A 103 2.89 -8.83 -0.49
C LEU A 103 1.66 -9.65 -0.89
N TRP A 104 1.50 -9.99 -2.16
CA TRP A 104 0.40 -10.85 -2.60
C TRP A 104 0.48 -12.24 -1.96
N LEU A 105 1.65 -12.88 -1.97
CA LEU A 105 1.85 -14.18 -1.31
C LEU A 105 1.53 -14.11 0.19
N TRP A 106 2.02 -13.06 0.86
CA TRP A 106 1.75 -12.81 2.27
C TRP A 106 0.25 -12.60 2.52
N ALA A 107 -0.42 -11.75 1.72
CA ALA A 107 -1.84 -11.44 1.87
C ALA A 107 -2.73 -12.68 1.65
N VAL A 108 -2.43 -13.52 0.65
CA VAL A 108 -3.15 -14.79 0.42
C VAL A 108 -3.02 -15.71 1.62
N ARG A 109 -1.79 -15.89 2.15
CA ARG A 109 -1.57 -16.77 3.30
C ARG A 109 -2.31 -16.28 4.54
N THR A 110 -2.16 -15.01 4.91
CA THR A 110 -2.81 -14.43 6.08
C THR A 110 -4.33 -14.42 5.97
N HIS A 111 -4.87 -14.24 4.77
CA HIS A 111 -6.31 -14.35 4.52
C HIS A 111 -6.82 -15.78 4.76
N CYS A 112 -6.13 -16.78 4.19
CA CYS A 112 -6.49 -18.19 4.38
C CYS A 112 -6.47 -18.59 5.86
N GLU A 113 -5.45 -18.14 6.61
CA GLU A 113 -5.33 -18.38 8.05
C GLU A 113 -6.45 -17.67 8.84
N ARG A 114 -6.70 -16.39 8.56
CA ARG A 114 -7.73 -15.58 9.26
C ARG A 114 -9.13 -16.13 9.12
N HIS A 115 -9.47 -16.67 7.95
CA HIS A 115 -10.82 -17.14 7.63
C HIS A 115 -10.94 -18.66 7.55
N GLU A 116 -9.88 -19.40 7.95
CA GLU A 116 -9.85 -20.87 7.89
C GLU A 116 -10.21 -21.42 6.50
N ARG A 117 -9.73 -20.72 5.44
CA ARG A 117 -10.04 -21.04 4.05
C ARG A 117 -8.97 -21.92 3.41
N PRO A 118 -9.34 -22.87 2.50
CA PRO A 118 -8.36 -23.60 1.72
C PRO A 118 -7.61 -22.67 0.77
N HIS A 119 -6.31 -22.86 0.67
CA HIS A 119 -5.43 -22.09 -0.23
C HIS A 119 -5.64 -22.52 -1.70
N ARG A 120 -6.69 -21.99 -2.37
CA ARG A 120 -7.05 -22.35 -3.74
C ARG A 120 -6.10 -21.76 -4.81
N TRP A 121 -5.31 -20.73 -4.48
CA TRP A 121 -4.36 -20.08 -5.38
C TRP A 121 -2.95 -20.69 -5.35
N ARG A 122 -2.82 -21.92 -4.86
CA ARG A 122 -1.51 -22.57 -4.60
C ARG A 122 -0.61 -22.63 -5.82
N ASP A 123 -1.15 -22.90 -7.00
CA ASP A 123 -0.36 -23.04 -8.24
C ASP A 123 0.21 -21.69 -8.68
N ALA A 124 -0.61 -20.65 -8.69
CA ALA A 124 -0.15 -19.28 -8.97
C ALA A 124 0.85 -18.79 -7.91
N ALA A 125 0.60 -19.06 -6.63
CA ALA A 125 1.52 -18.73 -5.55
C ALA A 125 2.87 -19.44 -5.69
N THR A 126 2.89 -20.71 -6.09
CA THR A 126 4.13 -21.45 -6.33
C THR A 126 4.95 -20.82 -7.48
N ARG A 127 4.29 -20.36 -8.55
CA ARG A 127 4.98 -19.69 -9.66
C ARG A 127 5.56 -18.34 -9.23
N ALA A 128 4.77 -17.53 -8.48
CA ALA A 128 5.23 -16.25 -7.95
C ALA A 128 6.41 -16.43 -6.96
N ALA A 129 6.35 -17.42 -6.07
CA ALA A 129 7.43 -17.74 -5.15
C ALA A 129 8.73 -18.08 -5.89
N ARG A 130 8.67 -18.97 -6.88
CA ARG A 130 9.85 -19.32 -7.71
C ARG A 130 10.43 -18.10 -8.44
N HIS A 131 9.59 -17.21 -8.94
CA HIS A 131 10.07 -15.96 -9.52
C HIS A 131 10.83 -15.12 -8.49
N LEU A 132 10.25 -14.90 -7.31
CA LEU A 132 10.88 -14.12 -6.24
C LEU A 132 12.20 -14.72 -5.76
N GLU A 133 12.32 -16.05 -5.68
CA GLU A 133 13.59 -16.73 -5.39
C GLU A 133 14.70 -16.37 -6.39
N THR A 134 14.36 -16.14 -7.65
CA THR A 134 15.34 -15.81 -8.70
C THR A 134 15.74 -14.33 -8.73
N VAL A 135 14.89 -13.42 -8.19
CA VAL A 135 15.08 -11.97 -8.30
C VAL A 135 15.28 -11.27 -6.95
N ARG A 136 15.24 -12.01 -5.83
CA ARG A 136 15.18 -11.42 -4.47
C ARG A 136 16.26 -10.36 -4.16
N GLU A 137 17.46 -10.55 -4.69
CA GLU A 137 18.60 -9.63 -4.48
C GLU A 137 18.92 -8.79 -5.72
N GLN A 138 18.10 -8.89 -6.75
CA GLN A 138 18.31 -8.10 -7.96
C GLN A 138 17.80 -6.67 -7.74
N PRO A 139 18.52 -5.66 -8.26
CA PRO A 139 18.03 -4.29 -8.24
C PRO A 139 16.67 -4.16 -8.95
N CYS A 140 15.76 -3.45 -8.30
CA CYS A 140 14.44 -3.10 -8.83
C CYS A 140 14.12 -1.64 -8.49
N VAL A 141 13.02 -1.14 -9.02
CA VAL A 141 12.55 0.21 -8.71
C VAL A 141 11.93 0.22 -7.30
N ASP A 142 12.16 1.30 -6.54
CA ASP A 142 11.62 1.45 -5.19
C ASP A 142 10.08 1.64 -5.16
N TRP A 143 9.52 1.70 -3.97
CA TRP A 143 8.07 1.90 -3.78
C TRP A 143 7.54 3.19 -4.42
N TRP A 144 8.41 4.20 -4.52
CA TRP A 144 8.06 5.52 -5.04
C TRP A 144 8.30 5.66 -6.53
N GLU A 145 8.87 4.62 -7.17
CA GLU A 145 9.15 4.55 -8.60
C GLU A 145 10.17 5.62 -9.06
N GLU A 146 11.06 6.00 -8.14
CA GLU A 146 12.05 7.05 -8.34
C GLU A 146 13.48 6.51 -8.49
N ARG A 147 13.80 5.36 -7.88
CA ARG A 147 15.19 4.87 -7.79
C ARG A 147 15.28 3.37 -8.02
N THR A 148 16.33 2.95 -8.70
CA THR A 148 16.68 1.54 -8.88
C THR A 148 17.74 1.14 -7.88
N GLY A 149 17.53 0.04 -7.15
CA GLY A 149 18.44 -0.48 -6.13
C GLY A 149 17.92 -1.75 -5.47
N VAL A 150 18.60 -2.21 -4.42
CA VAL A 150 18.13 -3.30 -3.55
C VAL A 150 17.56 -2.66 -2.28
N HIS A 151 16.22 -2.61 -2.19
CA HIS A 151 15.51 -1.85 -1.18
C HIS A 151 15.07 -2.72 0.00
N ALA A 152 15.31 -2.25 1.23
CA ALA A 152 14.96 -2.99 2.45
C ALA A 152 13.46 -3.31 2.54
N ALA A 153 12.58 -2.38 2.13
CA ALA A 153 11.14 -2.62 2.09
C ALA A 153 10.77 -3.74 1.10
N THR A 154 11.40 -3.78 -0.09
CA THR A 154 11.19 -4.84 -1.07
C THR A 154 11.66 -6.19 -0.54
N LEU A 155 12.85 -6.26 0.08
CA LEU A 155 13.35 -7.49 0.70
C LEU A 155 12.41 -7.99 1.81
N ALA A 156 11.86 -7.09 2.63
CA ALA A 156 10.89 -7.44 3.66
C ALA A 156 9.60 -8.01 3.07
N CYS A 157 9.08 -7.43 1.99
CA CYS A 157 7.91 -7.95 1.30
C CYS A 157 8.16 -9.35 0.71
N ILE A 158 9.32 -9.56 0.09
CA ILE A 158 9.71 -10.87 -0.46
C ILE A 158 9.85 -11.90 0.68
N ALA A 159 10.60 -11.58 1.75
CA ALA A 159 10.79 -12.47 2.89
C ALA A 159 9.45 -12.86 3.53
N ALA A 160 8.57 -11.86 3.79
CA ALA A 160 7.23 -12.13 4.31
C ALA A 160 6.40 -13.02 3.40
N GLY A 161 6.47 -12.81 2.08
CA GLY A 161 5.77 -13.61 1.08
C GLY A 161 6.23 -15.06 1.05
N LEU A 162 7.55 -15.27 1.07
CA LEU A 162 8.17 -16.61 1.05
C LEU A 162 8.09 -17.32 2.42
N GLY A 163 7.89 -16.58 3.50
CA GLY A 163 7.94 -17.10 4.88
C GLY A 163 9.37 -17.30 5.37
N ASP A 164 10.31 -16.50 4.83
CA ASP A 164 11.74 -16.55 5.14
C ASP A 164 12.11 -15.55 6.24
N GLU A 165 13.29 -15.73 6.83
CA GLU A 165 13.94 -14.70 7.63
C GLU A 165 14.37 -13.52 6.75
N LEU A 166 14.30 -12.31 7.31
CA LEU A 166 14.70 -11.08 6.62
C LEU A 166 16.22 -10.88 6.71
N ASP A 167 16.89 -10.88 5.57
CA ASP A 167 18.29 -10.46 5.43
C ASP A 167 18.38 -9.09 4.73
N LEU A 168 18.92 -8.11 5.42
CA LEU A 168 19.13 -6.75 4.91
C LEU A 168 20.61 -6.46 4.57
N SER A 169 21.48 -7.47 4.58
CA SER A 169 22.93 -7.30 4.37
C SER A 169 23.28 -6.68 3.01
N VAL A 170 22.42 -6.92 1.99
CA VAL A 170 22.57 -6.41 0.61
C VAL A 170 21.74 -5.15 0.33
N ALA A 171 20.93 -4.70 1.30
CA ALA A 171 20.05 -3.55 1.12
C ALA A 171 20.83 -2.23 1.13
N GLU A 172 20.38 -1.29 0.32
CA GLU A 172 20.84 0.09 0.37
C GLU A 172 20.46 0.72 1.72
N ARG A 173 21.44 1.43 2.33
CA ARG A 173 21.21 2.16 3.58
C ARG A 173 20.62 3.53 3.29
N ARG A 174 19.30 3.61 3.26
CA ARG A 174 18.56 4.86 3.08
C ARG A 174 17.44 4.95 4.11
N LEU A 175 17.26 6.12 4.68
CA LEU A 175 16.08 6.41 5.48
C LEU A 175 14.91 6.76 4.55
N ASP A 176 13.88 5.95 4.59
CA ASP A 176 12.72 6.01 3.73
C ASP A 176 11.51 5.46 4.49
N ALA A 177 10.34 6.09 4.34
CA ALA A 177 9.16 5.71 5.10
C ALA A 177 8.54 4.37 4.64
N SER A 178 8.95 3.81 3.50
CA SER A 178 8.59 2.44 3.13
C SER A 178 9.10 1.40 4.16
N LEU A 179 10.10 1.75 4.98
CA LEU A 179 10.60 0.93 6.08
C LEU A 179 9.54 0.66 7.16
N LEU A 180 8.46 1.44 7.23
CA LEU A 180 7.30 1.17 8.10
C LEU A 180 6.59 -0.15 7.76
N VAL A 181 6.84 -0.73 6.59
CA VAL A 181 6.35 -2.06 6.24
C VAL A 181 6.99 -3.18 7.07
N LEU A 182 8.21 -2.98 7.58
CA LEU A 182 8.93 -4.01 8.32
C LEU A 182 8.13 -4.47 9.55
N PRO A 183 7.78 -3.60 10.51
CA PRO A 183 6.97 -4.00 11.67
C PRO A 183 5.56 -4.46 11.25
N PHE A 184 4.98 -3.93 10.19
CA PHE A 184 3.69 -4.39 9.65
C PHE A 184 3.74 -5.86 9.21
N LEU A 185 4.86 -6.30 8.64
CA LEU A 185 5.09 -7.69 8.22
C LEU A 185 5.69 -8.57 9.32
N GLY A 186 5.86 -8.06 10.56
CA GLY A 186 6.35 -8.81 11.71
C GLY A 186 7.87 -8.79 11.89
N PHE A 187 8.60 -7.93 11.16
CA PHE A 187 10.03 -7.74 11.31
C PHE A 187 10.36 -6.62 12.31
N SER A 188 11.62 -6.51 12.70
CA SER A 188 12.07 -5.45 13.62
C SER A 188 11.87 -4.06 13.02
N PRO A 189 11.36 -3.09 13.80
CA PRO A 189 11.15 -1.73 13.33
C PRO A 189 12.48 -1.00 13.08
N VAL A 190 12.43 -0.03 12.19
CA VAL A 190 13.49 0.95 11.93
C VAL A 190 13.01 2.31 12.39
N ASP A 191 13.87 3.10 13.02
CA ASP A 191 13.53 4.46 13.43
C ASP A 191 13.33 5.37 12.21
N VAL A 192 12.12 5.85 12.02
CA VAL A 192 11.71 6.79 10.97
C VAL A 192 11.30 8.15 11.53
N SER A 193 11.61 8.45 12.80
CA SER A 193 11.20 9.68 13.49
C SER A 193 11.60 10.96 12.75
N ALA A 194 12.73 10.95 12.03
CA ALA A 194 13.19 12.06 11.21
C ALA A 194 12.29 12.35 9.98
N LEU A 195 11.37 11.47 9.64
CA LEU A 195 10.39 11.64 8.55
C LEU A 195 9.01 12.07 9.05
N VAL A 196 8.83 12.12 10.37
CA VAL A 196 7.58 12.57 10.99
C VAL A 196 7.60 14.10 11.11
N SER A 197 6.59 14.74 10.55
CA SER A 197 6.44 16.19 10.61
C SER A 197 6.04 16.68 12.02
N PRO A 198 6.20 17.97 12.33
CA PRO A 198 5.66 18.55 13.55
C PRO A 198 4.13 18.41 13.69
N GLY A 199 3.42 18.28 12.57
CA GLY A 199 1.97 18.04 12.53
C GLY A 199 1.55 16.61 12.80
N GLY A 200 2.50 15.66 12.82
CA GLY A 200 2.26 14.23 13.10
C GLY A 200 2.12 13.36 11.87
N GLY A 201 2.04 13.93 10.67
CA GLY A 201 2.05 13.18 9.41
C GLY A 201 3.45 12.69 9.02
N VAL A 202 3.54 11.81 8.05
CA VAL A 202 4.80 11.15 7.62
C VAL A 202 5.11 11.48 6.18
N HIS A 203 6.32 12.02 5.93
CA HIS A 203 6.88 12.22 4.59
C HIS A 203 7.50 10.93 4.05
N ARG A 204 7.54 10.75 2.71
CA ARG A 204 8.20 9.59 2.08
C ARG A 204 9.69 9.52 2.41
N HIS A 205 10.38 10.61 2.20
CA HIS A 205 11.80 10.81 2.49
C HIS A 205 12.12 12.31 2.55
N GLN A 206 13.27 12.69 3.10
CA GLN A 206 13.62 14.11 3.34
C GLN A 206 13.77 14.96 2.07
N GLU A 207 14.04 14.34 0.94
CA GLU A 207 14.28 14.99 -0.36
C GLU A 207 13.04 14.96 -1.27
N ASP A 208 11.87 14.61 -0.70
CA ASP A 208 10.64 14.46 -1.48
C ASP A 208 10.20 15.80 -2.10
N THR A 209 9.96 15.78 -3.41
CA THR A 209 9.46 16.92 -4.18
C THR A 209 8.14 16.65 -4.86
N PHE A 210 7.64 15.42 -4.80
CA PHE A 210 6.39 15.03 -5.44
C PHE A 210 5.20 15.72 -4.78
N TYR A 211 4.50 16.56 -5.53
CA TYR A 211 3.50 17.52 -5.03
C TYR A 211 3.99 18.35 -3.84
N GLY A 212 5.28 18.75 -3.89
CA GLY A 212 5.89 19.54 -2.85
C GLY A 212 6.39 18.73 -1.64
N GLY A 213 6.32 17.40 -1.67
CA GLY A 213 6.76 16.54 -0.57
C GLY A 213 5.84 16.62 0.65
N GLY A 214 4.54 16.46 0.44
CA GLY A 214 3.54 16.47 1.52
C GLY A 214 3.59 15.22 2.40
N GLU A 215 2.77 15.23 3.45
CA GLU A 215 2.63 14.09 4.37
C GLU A 215 1.65 13.06 3.80
N TRP A 216 2.02 11.80 3.85
CA TRP A 216 1.24 10.71 3.26
C TRP A 216 0.33 10.04 4.28
N LEU A 217 -0.97 9.96 3.96
CA LEU A 217 -1.97 9.40 4.86
C LEU A 217 -1.73 7.91 5.14
N LEU A 218 -1.36 7.15 4.10
CA LEU A 218 -1.05 5.73 4.26
C LEU A 218 0.17 5.49 5.17
N LEU A 219 1.22 6.33 5.05
CA LEU A 219 2.42 6.22 5.88
C LEU A 219 2.14 6.60 7.33
N THR A 220 1.28 7.60 7.55
CA THR A 220 0.82 7.97 8.89
C THR A 220 0.03 6.82 9.54
N ALA A 221 -0.80 6.09 8.76
CA ALA A 221 -1.45 4.88 9.26
C ALA A 221 -0.44 3.77 9.59
N MET A 222 0.56 3.55 8.75
CA MET A 222 1.64 2.58 9.01
C MET A 222 2.44 2.93 10.25
N LEU A 223 2.71 4.23 10.50
CA LEU A 223 3.35 4.69 11.74
C LEU A 223 2.52 4.32 12.97
N GLY A 224 1.20 4.55 12.93
CA GLY A 224 0.30 4.18 14.02
C GLY A 224 0.19 2.67 14.26
N LEU A 225 0.44 1.85 13.23
CA LEU A 225 0.54 0.39 13.34
C LEU A 225 1.89 -0.04 13.95
N ALA A 226 2.98 0.63 13.57
CA ALA A 226 4.33 0.37 14.05
C ALA A 226 4.53 0.83 15.51
N GLU A 227 3.90 1.95 15.89
CA GLU A 227 3.96 2.59 17.21
C GLU A 227 2.54 2.68 17.81
N PRO A 228 2.03 1.61 18.46
CA PRO A 228 0.63 1.53 18.92
C PRO A 228 0.19 2.64 19.88
N GLU A 229 1.13 3.19 20.64
CA GLU A 229 0.89 4.34 21.53
C GLU A 229 0.50 5.61 20.76
N ARG A 230 0.93 5.74 19.51
CA ARG A 230 0.57 6.83 18.61
C ARG A 230 -0.63 6.51 17.73
N GLY A 231 -1.11 5.27 17.77
CA GLY A 231 -2.14 4.79 16.85
C GLY A 231 -3.40 5.65 16.82
N ARG A 232 -3.87 6.12 17.99
CA ARG A 232 -5.05 6.98 18.08
C ARG A 232 -4.80 8.34 17.45
N ASP A 233 -3.67 8.96 17.73
CA ASP A 233 -3.30 10.27 17.19
C ASP A 233 -3.14 10.20 15.67
N CYS A 234 -2.52 9.14 15.14
CA CYS A 234 -2.41 8.89 13.71
C CYS A 234 -3.80 8.72 13.05
N LEU A 235 -4.69 7.95 13.67
CA LEU A 235 -6.05 7.75 13.16
C LEU A 235 -6.85 9.05 13.10
N ASP A 236 -6.77 9.87 14.15
CA ASP A 236 -7.45 11.16 14.23
C ASP A 236 -6.85 12.17 13.24
N TRP A 237 -5.52 12.15 13.06
CA TRP A 237 -4.83 12.95 12.04
C TRP A 237 -5.33 12.60 10.63
N ILE A 238 -5.39 11.31 10.27
CA ILE A 238 -5.89 10.87 8.96
C ILE A 238 -7.35 11.31 8.77
N ALA A 239 -8.19 11.16 9.79
CA ALA A 239 -9.59 11.55 9.72
C ALA A 239 -9.77 13.07 9.52
N ALA A 240 -8.86 13.88 10.09
CA ALA A 240 -8.86 15.34 9.91
C ALA A 240 -8.47 15.78 8.50
N HIS A 241 -7.68 14.97 7.77
CA HIS A 241 -7.24 15.25 6.40
C HIS A 241 -8.17 14.61 5.32
N ALA A 242 -9.26 13.97 5.74
CA ALA A 242 -10.27 13.50 4.80
C ALA A 242 -10.99 14.68 4.14
N THR A 243 -11.29 14.55 2.85
CA THR A 243 -12.11 15.55 2.14
C THR A 243 -13.52 15.68 2.76
N PRO A 244 -14.29 16.73 2.44
CA PRO A 244 -15.70 16.81 2.85
C PRO A 244 -16.54 15.61 2.40
N GLY A 245 -16.17 14.95 1.27
CA GLY A 245 -16.76 13.69 0.79
C GLY A 245 -16.27 12.44 1.51
N ARG A 246 -15.43 12.61 2.54
CA ARG A 246 -14.75 11.53 3.28
C ARG A 246 -13.90 10.64 2.39
N GLU A 247 -13.23 11.24 1.42
CA GLU A 247 -12.20 10.61 0.63
C GLU A 247 -10.84 10.88 1.26
N LEU A 248 -9.96 9.90 1.23
CA LEU A 248 -8.60 10.03 1.71
C LEU A 248 -7.68 10.30 0.51
N PRO A 249 -7.06 11.48 0.43
CA PRO A 249 -6.09 11.78 -0.60
C PRO A 249 -4.79 10.98 -0.39
N GLU A 250 -3.95 10.97 -1.40
CA GLU A 250 -2.61 10.39 -1.33
C GLU A 250 -1.76 11.08 -0.26
N GLN A 251 -1.75 12.42 -0.28
CA GLN A 251 -0.96 13.22 0.64
C GLN A 251 -1.70 14.50 1.05
N SER A 252 -1.34 15.04 2.21
CA SER A 252 -1.75 16.36 2.66
C SER A 252 -0.89 17.44 2.00
N GLN A 253 -1.40 18.68 2.00
CA GLN A 253 -0.65 19.84 1.52
C GLN A 253 -0.03 20.63 2.68
N ASP A 254 -0.08 20.09 3.90
CA ASP A 254 0.53 20.68 5.07
C ASP A 254 2.01 20.29 5.16
N HIS A 255 2.83 21.14 5.75
CA HIS A 255 4.26 20.90 6.01
C HIS A 255 5.05 20.42 4.76
N LEU A 256 4.79 21.02 3.60
CA LEU A 256 5.50 20.68 2.36
C LEU A 256 7.01 20.89 2.50
N LEU A 257 7.81 19.86 2.13
CA LEU A 257 9.28 19.92 2.14
C LEU A 257 9.84 20.84 1.03
N ALA A 258 9.17 20.86 -0.12
CA ALA A 258 9.54 21.63 -1.30
C ALA A 258 8.32 22.36 -1.91
N PRO A 259 7.74 23.38 -1.22
CA PRO A 259 6.48 24.02 -1.63
C PRO A 259 6.46 24.53 -3.07
N ALA A 260 7.59 25.01 -3.57
CA ALA A 260 7.73 25.51 -4.95
C ALA A 260 7.47 24.44 -6.03
N MET A 261 7.54 23.16 -5.67
CA MET A 261 7.30 22.05 -6.60
C MET A 261 5.82 21.65 -6.69
N PHE A 262 4.97 22.14 -5.78
CA PHE A 262 3.55 21.78 -5.76
C PHE A 262 2.85 22.17 -7.07
N ASP A 263 2.94 23.43 -7.46
CA ASP A 263 2.30 23.94 -8.67
C ASP A 263 2.86 23.28 -9.95
N HIS A 264 4.13 22.88 -9.96
CA HIS A 264 4.73 22.14 -11.06
C HIS A 264 4.01 20.81 -11.31
N TRP A 265 3.76 20.03 -10.24
CA TRP A 265 3.08 18.74 -10.34
C TRP A 265 1.59 18.90 -10.67
N VAL A 266 0.92 19.90 -10.07
CA VAL A 266 -0.47 20.23 -10.39
C VAL A 266 -0.63 20.62 -11.86
N ALA A 267 0.29 21.40 -12.41
CA ALA A 267 0.27 21.74 -13.82
C ALA A 267 0.51 20.54 -14.75
N LYS A 268 1.30 19.57 -14.29
CA LYS A 268 1.65 18.36 -15.06
C LYS A 268 0.54 17.31 -15.07
N TRP A 269 -0.07 17.03 -13.91
CA TRP A 269 -0.98 15.89 -13.74
C TRP A 269 -2.30 16.22 -13.06
N GLY A 270 -2.55 17.46 -12.68
CA GLY A 270 -3.71 17.86 -11.89
C GLY A 270 -3.43 17.76 -10.36
N PRO A 271 -4.45 17.89 -9.51
CA PRO A 271 -4.29 17.83 -8.06
C PRO A 271 -3.84 16.42 -7.61
N PRO A 272 -3.28 16.30 -6.38
CA PRO A 272 -2.96 15.00 -5.80
C PRO A 272 -4.14 14.04 -5.87
N PRO A 273 -3.90 12.72 -6.12
CA PRO A 273 -4.96 11.73 -6.23
C PRO A 273 -5.87 11.70 -4.99
N SER A 274 -7.20 11.76 -5.22
CA SER A 274 -8.21 11.57 -4.19
C SER A 274 -9.50 11.01 -4.81
N PRO A 275 -10.02 9.85 -4.34
CA PRO A 275 -9.43 9.01 -3.27
C PRO A 275 -8.20 8.21 -3.73
N LEU A 276 -7.27 7.93 -2.83
CA LEU A 276 -6.28 6.88 -2.99
C LEU A 276 -6.77 5.64 -2.23
N LEU A 277 -7.01 4.52 -2.92
CA LEU A 277 -7.59 3.33 -2.29
C LEU A 277 -6.64 2.73 -1.24
N TRP A 278 -5.35 2.78 -1.46
CA TRP A 278 -4.36 2.32 -0.48
C TRP A 278 -4.38 3.15 0.81
N ALA A 279 -4.62 4.47 0.76
CA ALA A 279 -4.80 5.29 1.96
C ALA A 279 -6.04 4.83 2.76
N HIS A 280 -7.16 4.55 2.09
CA HIS A 280 -8.36 3.99 2.71
C HIS A 280 -8.10 2.62 3.34
N ALA A 281 -7.35 1.76 2.68
CA ALA A 281 -6.99 0.44 3.18
C ALA A 281 -6.16 0.52 4.47
N MET A 282 -5.12 1.36 4.49
CA MET A 282 -4.27 1.51 5.69
C MET A 282 -5.02 2.15 6.85
N PHE A 283 -5.92 3.10 6.58
CA PHE A 283 -6.83 3.64 7.59
C PHE A 283 -7.73 2.54 8.20
N LEU A 284 -8.32 1.66 7.36
CA LEU A 284 -9.15 0.54 7.82
C LEU A 284 -8.34 -0.43 8.69
N THR A 285 -7.12 -0.75 8.27
CA THR A 285 -6.23 -1.64 9.01
C THR A 285 -5.89 -1.07 10.38
N LEU A 286 -5.48 0.22 10.45
CA LEU A 286 -5.18 0.88 11.72
C LEU A 286 -6.41 0.93 12.65
N ALA A 287 -7.57 1.31 12.11
CA ALA A 287 -8.81 1.37 12.88
C ALA A 287 -9.22 0.00 13.44
N HIS A 288 -9.05 -1.08 12.65
CA HIS A 288 -9.33 -2.45 13.07
C HIS A 288 -8.39 -2.91 14.20
N GLU A 289 -7.08 -2.66 14.06
CA GLU A 289 -6.10 -3.05 15.07
C GLU A 289 -6.29 -2.31 16.41
N LEU A 290 -6.68 -1.03 16.38
CA LEU A 290 -6.97 -0.27 17.58
C LEU A 290 -8.22 -0.79 18.31
N GLU A 291 -9.24 -1.23 17.58
CA GLU A 291 -10.44 -1.83 18.18
C GLU A 291 -10.15 -3.20 18.78
N ALA A 292 -9.33 -4.03 18.12
CA ALA A 292 -8.96 -5.35 18.64
C ALA A 292 -8.15 -5.29 19.94
N ARG A 293 -7.49 -4.15 20.22
CA ARG A 293 -6.72 -3.92 21.46
C ARG A 293 -7.50 -3.22 22.58
N SER A 294 -8.71 -2.72 22.29
CA SER A 294 -9.58 -1.99 23.25
C SER A 294 -10.50 -2.94 24.00
#